data_25cbc79b784ab2066a68ee8e23bb335c
#
_entry.id   25cbc79b784ab2066a68ee8e23bb335c
#
_cell.length_a   1.000
_cell.length_b   1.000
_cell.length_c   1.000
_cell.angle_alpha   90.00
_cell.angle_beta   90.00
_cell.angle_gamma   90.00
#
_symmetry.space_group_name_H-M   'P 1'
#
loop_
_entity.id
_entity.type
_entity.pdbx_description
1 polymer ?
#
loop_
_entity_poly.entity_id
_entity_poly.type
_entity_poly.pdbx_seq_one_letter_code
_entity_poly.pdbx_strand_id
1 'polypeptide(L)'
;MKIGLVMNVKLLKNLAFLGLLSFSVFPSFALSKIIPDGTIPYNMGVQLKGDTDGPEDLDRVQELGMKWVRRGFIWESIEREKGVYDFSQYDRFVNDCEKRGLKIIGCMAFSNKLYGHVKDEPARSAYADFAAELVKHYKGRNIIWEIWNEPNTMTFWGRHGKVGRFEFFEVKIGRAHV
;
A
#
# COMPACT_ATOMS: atom_id res chain seq x y z
N MET A 1 24.98 -69.55 -29.86
CA MET A 1 25.70 -68.95 -28.73
C MET A 1 25.12 -67.56 -28.53
N LYS A 2 24.25 -67.39 -27.52
CA LYS A 2 23.64 -66.09 -27.21
C LYS A 2 24.40 -65.43 -26.07
N ILE A 3 25.05 -64.33 -26.29
CA ILE A 3 25.70 -63.54 -25.26
C ILE A 3 24.68 -62.51 -24.76
N GLY A 4 24.12 -62.77 -23.57
CA GLY A 4 23.25 -61.84 -22.88
C GLY A 4 24.06 -60.80 -22.16
N LEU A 5 23.92 -59.55 -22.53
CA LEU A 5 24.46 -58.39 -21.83
C LEU A 5 23.59 -58.05 -20.61
N VAL A 6 24.03 -58.44 -19.42
CA VAL A 6 23.35 -58.06 -18.15
C VAL A 6 23.85 -56.65 -17.79
N MET A 7 23.04 -55.65 -18.08
CA MET A 7 23.34 -54.27 -17.65
C MET A 7 22.96 -54.06 -16.19
N ASN A 8 23.92 -53.64 -15.38
CA ASN A 8 23.76 -53.51 -13.94
C ASN A 8 22.89 -52.27 -13.60
N VAL A 9 21.67 -52.50 -13.15
CA VAL A 9 20.63 -51.50 -12.83
C VAL A 9 21.09 -50.47 -11.76
N LYS A 10 22.10 -50.80 -10.95
CA LYS A 10 22.66 -49.86 -9.96
C LYS A 10 23.42 -48.67 -10.58
N LEU A 11 24.01 -48.85 -11.77
CA LEU A 11 24.77 -47.81 -12.43
C LEU A 11 23.86 -46.73 -13.03
N LEU A 12 22.65 -47.10 -13.48
CA LEU A 12 21.65 -46.15 -14.03
C LEU A 12 21.01 -45.30 -12.95
N LYS A 13 20.87 -45.78 -11.71
CA LYS A 13 20.31 -44.97 -10.62
C LYS A 13 21.25 -43.83 -10.15
N ASN A 14 22.56 -44.06 -10.22
CA ASN A 14 23.54 -43.04 -9.85
C ASN A 14 23.72 -41.96 -10.92
N LEU A 15 23.52 -42.27 -12.21
CA LEU A 15 23.56 -41.31 -13.28
C LEU A 15 22.30 -40.42 -13.32
N ALA A 16 21.12 -40.94 -12.95
CA ALA A 16 19.90 -40.17 -12.84
C ALA A 16 19.91 -39.15 -11.67
N PHE A 17 20.61 -39.51 -10.58
CA PHE A 17 20.74 -38.61 -9.40
C PHE A 17 21.71 -37.47 -9.62
N LEU A 18 22.77 -37.66 -10.41
CA LEU A 18 23.70 -36.60 -10.79
C LEU A 18 23.09 -35.61 -11.81
N GLY A 19 22.18 -36.05 -12.67
CA GLY A 19 21.46 -35.20 -13.63
C GLY A 19 20.43 -34.27 -13.00
N LEU A 20 19.82 -34.66 -11.86
CA LEU A 20 18.81 -33.85 -11.16
C LEU A 20 19.43 -32.77 -10.26
N LEU A 21 20.69 -32.92 -9.81
CA LEU A 21 21.39 -31.91 -9.01
C LEU A 21 21.97 -30.76 -9.83
N SER A 22 22.15 -30.94 -11.15
CA SER A 22 22.68 -29.90 -12.03
C SER A 22 21.62 -28.91 -12.54
N PHE A 23 20.33 -29.23 -12.41
CA PHE A 23 19.24 -28.37 -12.92
C PHE A 23 18.70 -27.38 -11.87
N SER A 24 18.99 -27.56 -10.59
CA SER A 24 18.47 -26.70 -9.53
C SER A 24 19.34 -25.49 -9.17
N VAL A 25 20.52 -25.35 -9.78
CA VAL A 25 21.45 -24.23 -9.46
C VAL A 25 21.40 -23.10 -10.48
N PHE A 26 20.78 -23.30 -11.65
CA PHE A 26 20.83 -22.30 -12.74
C PHE A 26 19.84 -21.13 -12.68
N PRO A 27 18.70 -21.15 -11.97
CA PRO A 27 17.81 -19.98 -11.97
C PRO A 27 18.27 -18.83 -11.06
N SER A 28 19.04 -19.12 -9.99
CA SER A 28 19.40 -18.08 -9.02
C SER A 28 20.51 -17.12 -9.50
N PHE A 29 21.38 -17.57 -10.37
CA PHE A 29 22.51 -16.75 -10.85
C PHE A 29 22.15 -15.82 -12.01
N ALA A 30 21.11 -16.11 -12.76
CA ALA A 30 20.69 -15.28 -13.89
C ALA A 30 19.86 -14.06 -13.50
N LEU A 31 19.10 -14.14 -12.39
CA LEU A 31 18.29 -13.02 -11.91
C LEU A 31 19.12 -11.96 -11.17
N SER A 32 20.22 -12.35 -10.52
CA SER A 32 21.07 -11.41 -9.78
C SER A 32 21.85 -10.44 -10.69
N LYS A 33 22.01 -10.77 -11.98
CA LYS A 33 22.69 -9.88 -12.96
C LYS A 33 21.76 -8.89 -13.67
N ILE A 34 20.44 -9.06 -13.55
CA ILE A 34 19.46 -8.18 -14.21
C ILE A 34 19.06 -7.03 -13.29
N ILE A 35 19.17 -7.22 -11.98
CA ILE A 35 18.96 -6.14 -11.01
C ILE A 35 20.32 -5.54 -10.70
N PRO A 36 20.56 -4.26 -11.01
CA PRO A 36 21.81 -3.61 -10.62
C PRO A 36 22.00 -3.74 -9.10
N ASP A 37 23.24 -3.97 -8.66
CA ASP A 37 23.62 -3.85 -7.26
C ASP A 37 23.42 -2.40 -6.80
N GLY A 38 22.19 -2.07 -6.48
CA GLY A 38 21.77 -0.75 -6.06
C GLY A 38 20.87 -0.85 -4.84
N THR A 39 21.19 -0.10 -3.81
CA THR A 39 20.27 0.08 -2.69
C THR A 39 19.05 0.87 -3.16
N ILE A 40 17.86 0.39 -2.85
CA ILE A 40 16.64 1.17 -3.07
C ILE A 40 16.77 2.49 -2.31
N PRO A 41 16.59 3.65 -2.98
CA PRO A 41 16.67 4.94 -2.31
C PRO A 41 15.73 5.00 -1.11
N TYR A 42 16.18 5.59 -0.01
CA TYR A 42 15.43 5.67 1.25
C TYR A 42 14.03 6.29 1.10
N ASN A 43 13.81 7.11 0.08
CA ASN A 43 12.55 7.78 -0.21
C ASN A 43 11.63 7.01 -1.18
N MET A 44 11.99 5.80 -1.59
CA MET A 44 11.09 4.96 -2.40
C MET A 44 10.02 4.31 -1.54
N GLY A 45 8.83 4.19 -2.13
CA GLY A 45 7.68 3.56 -1.52
C GLY A 45 6.72 2.99 -2.55
N VAL A 46 5.66 2.35 -2.07
CA VAL A 46 4.64 1.72 -2.89
C VAL A 46 3.24 2.17 -2.47
N GLN A 47 2.35 2.30 -3.45
CA GLN A 47 0.92 2.49 -3.22
C GLN A 47 0.29 1.14 -2.87
N LEU A 48 -0.35 1.08 -1.71
CA LEU A 48 -1.17 -0.07 -1.30
C LEU A 48 -2.65 0.21 -1.53
N LYS A 49 -3.39 -0.85 -1.84
CA LYS A 49 -4.85 -0.85 -1.88
C LYS A 49 -5.39 -1.67 -0.71
N GLY A 50 -6.67 -1.54 -0.39
CA GLY A 50 -7.25 -2.18 0.78
C GLY A 50 -7.28 -3.72 0.76
N ASP A 51 -6.96 -4.33 -0.37
CA ASP A 51 -6.81 -5.77 -0.56
C ASP A 51 -5.33 -6.25 -0.61
N THR A 52 -4.38 -5.31 -0.53
CA THR A 52 -2.93 -5.55 -0.60
C THR A 52 -2.18 -4.85 0.54
N ASP A 53 -2.78 -4.78 1.72
CA ASP A 53 -2.23 -4.09 2.89
C ASP A 53 -2.16 -4.98 4.13
N GLY A 54 -2.24 -6.29 3.91
CA GLY A 54 -2.07 -7.30 4.94
C GLY A 54 -0.63 -7.44 5.40
N PRO A 55 -0.40 -8.14 6.53
CA PRO A 55 0.95 -8.35 7.08
C PRO A 55 1.94 -8.92 6.07
N GLU A 56 1.51 -9.88 5.23
CA GLU A 56 2.36 -10.50 4.21
C GLU A 56 2.79 -9.52 3.10
N ASP A 57 1.91 -8.58 2.71
CA ASP A 57 2.24 -7.57 1.72
C ASP A 57 3.23 -6.57 2.29
N LEU A 58 3.06 -6.19 3.56
CA LEU A 58 3.98 -5.31 4.27
C LEU A 58 5.36 -5.97 4.50
N ASP A 59 5.40 -7.29 4.73
CA ASP A 59 6.64 -8.05 4.80
C ASP A 59 7.40 -7.98 3.46
N ARG A 60 6.70 -8.17 2.34
CA ARG A 60 7.29 -8.03 0.99
C ARG A 60 7.82 -6.62 0.73
N VAL A 61 7.09 -5.59 1.15
CA VAL A 61 7.55 -4.19 1.03
C VAL A 61 8.84 -3.97 1.81
N GLN A 62 8.93 -4.52 3.02
CA GLN A 62 10.13 -4.44 3.86
C GLN A 62 11.30 -5.21 3.25
N GLU A 63 11.07 -6.45 2.77
CA GLU A 63 12.07 -7.29 2.11
C GLU A 63 12.66 -6.63 0.86
N LEU A 64 11.84 -5.90 0.08
CA LEU A 64 12.28 -5.10 -1.05
C LEU A 64 13.09 -3.86 -0.64
N GLY A 65 13.26 -3.58 0.65
CA GLY A 65 14.02 -2.43 1.15
C GLY A 65 13.29 -1.10 1.06
N MET A 66 12.02 -1.07 0.67
CA MET A 66 11.22 0.15 0.63
C MET A 66 10.96 0.68 2.05
N LYS A 67 10.78 1.99 2.18
CA LYS A 67 10.62 2.66 3.47
C LYS A 67 9.28 3.36 3.61
N TRP A 68 8.55 3.50 2.53
CA TRP A 68 7.28 4.21 2.51
C TRP A 68 6.17 3.36 1.89
N VAL A 69 4.99 3.47 2.48
CA VAL A 69 3.73 2.96 1.92
C VAL A 69 2.73 4.11 1.83
N ARG A 70 1.99 4.17 0.73
CA ARG A 70 0.88 5.12 0.60
C ARG A 70 -0.43 4.35 0.63
N ARG A 71 -1.40 4.79 1.45
CA ARG A 71 -2.73 4.20 1.55
C ARG A 71 -3.80 5.26 1.75
N GLY A 72 -4.99 5.01 1.17
CA GLY A 72 -6.18 5.81 1.43
C GLY A 72 -6.78 5.51 2.81
N PHE A 73 -7.06 6.56 3.56
CA PHE A 73 -7.90 6.56 4.76
C PHE A 73 -9.28 7.04 4.34
N ILE A 74 -10.19 6.10 4.14
CA ILE A 74 -11.48 6.37 3.51
C ILE A 74 -12.46 6.88 4.55
N TRP A 75 -12.90 8.13 4.40
CA TRP A 75 -13.78 8.79 5.34
C TRP A 75 -15.07 8.00 5.62
N GLU A 76 -15.74 7.52 4.57
CA GLU A 76 -16.99 6.76 4.70
C GLU A 76 -16.80 5.44 5.47
N SER A 77 -15.61 4.84 5.47
CA SER A 77 -15.34 3.62 6.23
C SER A 77 -15.00 3.91 7.69
N ILE A 78 -14.49 5.09 7.99
CA ILE A 78 -14.14 5.53 9.34
C ILE A 78 -15.35 6.12 10.06
N GLU A 79 -16.15 6.94 9.39
CA GLU A 79 -17.33 7.59 9.94
C GLU A 79 -18.59 7.04 9.26
N ARG A 80 -19.15 5.98 9.83
CA ARG A 80 -20.38 5.33 9.36
C ARG A 80 -21.64 5.92 9.97
N GLU A 81 -21.49 6.63 11.08
CA GLU A 81 -22.51 7.40 11.78
C GLU A 81 -21.90 8.78 12.07
N LYS A 82 -22.70 9.83 11.92
CA LYS A 82 -22.25 11.22 12.06
C LYS A 82 -21.60 11.49 13.42
N GLY A 83 -20.33 11.92 13.38
CA GLY A 83 -19.55 12.24 14.57
C GLY A 83 -18.98 11.03 15.31
N VAL A 84 -19.18 9.80 14.80
CA VAL A 84 -18.63 8.57 15.38
C VAL A 84 -17.53 8.01 14.48
N TYR A 85 -16.29 8.06 14.96
CA TYR A 85 -15.11 7.66 14.21
C TYR A 85 -14.58 6.32 14.70
N ASP A 86 -14.52 5.31 13.82
CA ASP A 86 -13.92 4.01 14.06
C ASP A 86 -12.61 3.87 13.27
N PHE A 87 -11.51 4.01 13.97
CA PHE A 87 -10.16 3.89 13.40
C PHE A 87 -9.59 2.47 13.43
N SER A 88 -10.31 1.51 13.99
CA SER A 88 -9.80 0.16 14.31
C SER A 88 -9.15 -0.58 13.13
N GLN A 89 -9.69 -0.43 11.93
CA GLN A 89 -9.12 -1.02 10.71
C GLN A 89 -7.76 -0.41 10.38
N TYR A 90 -7.66 0.91 10.51
CA TYR A 90 -6.42 1.65 10.20
C TYR A 90 -5.41 1.57 11.32
N ASP A 91 -5.83 1.43 12.57
CA ASP A 91 -4.94 1.18 13.71
C ASP A 91 -4.13 -0.10 13.51
N ARG A 92 -4.77 -1.17 13.03
CA ARG A 92 -4.04 -2.41 12.70
C ARG A 92 -2.99 -2.17 11.62
N PHE A 93 -3.37 -1.53 10.54
CA PHE A 93 -2.45 -1.21 9.44
C PHE A 93 -1.27 -0.34 9.91
N VAL A 94 -1.54 0.74 10.65
CA VAL A 94 -0.51 1.65 11.16
C VAL A 94 0.44 0.93 12.11
N ASN A 95 -0.09 0.11 13.03
CA ASN A 95 0.72 -0.70 13.93
C ASN A 95 1.60 -1.70 13.18
N ASP A 96 1.08 -2.33 12.13
CA ASP A 96 1.83 -3.31 11.34
C ASP A 96 2.92 -2.65 10.46
N CYS A 97 2.69 -1.44 9.99
CA CYS A 97 3.72 -0.62 9.33
C CYS A 97 4.84 -0.25 10.32
N GLU A 98 4.50 0.22 11.52
CA GLU A 98 5.49 0.62 12.52
C GLU A 98 6.37 -0.53 12.99
N LYS A 99 5.81 -1.72 13.21
CA LYS A 99 6.57 -2.93 13.54
C LYS A 99 7.66 -3.24 12.52
N ARG A 100 7.45 -2.83 11.25
CA ARG A 100 8.36 -3.05 10.12
C ARG A 100 9.25 -1.85 9.80
N GLY A 101 9.16 -0.77 10.58
CA GLY A 101 9.88 0.47 10.32
C GLY A 101 9.44 1.19 9.04
N LEU A 102 8.23 0.91 8.54
CA LEU A 102 7.63 1.58 7.40
C LEU A 102 6.99 2.90 7.81
N LYS A 103 7.17 3.91 6.98
CA LYS A 103 6.52 5.21 7.09
C LYS A 103 5.30 5.27 6.17
N ILE A 104 4.34 6.09 6.51
CA ILE A 104 3.05 6.12 5.84
C ILE A 104 2.81 7.47 5.18
N ILE A 105 2.34 7.48 3.93
CA ILE A 105 1.63 8.59 3.32
C ILE A 105 0.14 8.25 3.38
N GLY A 106 -0.56 8.87 4.31
CA GLY A 106 -2.00 8.67 4.52
C GLY A 106 -2.81 9.63 3.67
N CYS A 107 -3.49 9.13 2.64
CA CYS A 107 -4.37 9.93 1.81
C CYS A 107 -5.77 10.00 2.43
N MET A 108 -6.20 11.15 2.89
CA MET A 108 -7.56 11.41 3.37
C MET A 108 -8.54 11.41 2.19
N ALA A 109 -9.37 10.39 2.06
CA ALA A 109 -10.24 10.19 0.89
C ALA A 109 -11.57 9.56 1.33
N PHE A 110 -12.60 9.76 0.72
CA PHE A 110 -13.16 10.65 -0.28
C PHE A 110 -14.34 11.41 0.34
N SER A 111 -15.45 11.66 -0.40
CA SER A 111 -16.70 12.14 0.20
C SER A 111 -17.35 11.06 1.07
N ASN A 112 -18.17 11.48 2.04
CA ASN A 112 -18.98 10.59 2.85
C ASN A 112 -20.45 10.83 2.52
N LYS A 113 -21.18 9.75 2.19
CA LYS A 113 -22.60 9.83 1.83
C LYS A 113 -23.50 10.42 2.92
N LEU A 114 -23.07 10.40 4.20
CA LEU A 114 -23.77 11.01 5.31
C LEU A 114 -23.89 12.54 5.15
N TYR A 115 -22.96 13.15 4.43
CA TYR A 115 -22.85 14.61 4.28
C TYR A 115 -23.00 15.09 2.85
N GLY A 116 -22.78 14.21 1.87
CA GLY A 116 -22.76 14.56 0.46
C GLY A 116 -21.34 14.88 -0.06
N HIS A 117 -21.27 15.74 -1.07
CA HIS A 117 -19.99 16.05 -1.72
C HIS A 117 -19.31 17.24 -1.03
N VAL A 118 -17.96 17.14 -0.83
CA VAL A 118 -17.15 18.17 -0.15
C VAL A 118 -17.07 19.52 -0.88
N LYS A 119 -17.61 19.65 -2.09
CA LYS A 119 -17.80 20.94 -2.76
C LYS A 119 -18.78 21.84 -2.04
N ASP A 120 -19.74 21.24 -1.37
CA ASP A 120 -20.87 21.91 -0.76
C ASP A 120 -20.74 21.90 0.77
N GLU A 121 -21.30 22.92 1.42
CA GLU A 121 -21.55 22.87 2.84
C GLU A 121 -22.88 22.09 3.09
N PRO A 122 -22.99 21.29 4.16
CA PRO A 122 -22.04 21.15 5.29
C PRO A 122 -20.95 20.07 5.11
N ALA A 123 -20.87 19.39 3.96
CA ALA A 123 -19.95 18.28 3.75
C ALA A 123 -18.47 18.72 3.86
N ARG A 124 -18.15 19.93 3.41
CA ARG A 124 -16.80 20.49 3.49
C ARG A 124 -16.37 20.71 4.94
N SER A 125 -17.24 21.26 5.77
CA SER A 125 -16.96 21.44 7.20
C SER A 125 -16.78 20.08 7.90
N ALA A 126 -17.66 19.13 7.62
CA ALA A 126 -17.55 17.77 8.18
C ALA A 126 -16.27 17.03 7.74
N TYR A 127 -15.81 17.24 6.49
CA TYR A 127 -14.53 16.70 6.03
C TYR A 127 -13.34 17.30 6.80
N ALA A 128 -13.40 18.60 7.11
CA ALA A 128 -12.36 19.24 7.92
C ALA A 128 -12.34 18.69 9.36
N ASP A 129 -13.50 18.42 9.94
CA ASP A 129 -13.63 17.79 11.26
C ASP A 129 -13.08 16.35 11.24
N PHE A 130 -13.43 15.56 10.23
CA PHE A 130 -12.84 14.23 10.00
C PHE A 130 -11.31 14.29 9.90
N ALA A 131 -10.77 15.22 9.10
CA ALA A 131 -9.33 15.37 8.94
C ALA A 131 -8.65 15.73 10.26
N ALA A 132 -9.27 16.61 11.06
CA ALA A 132 -8.76 17.00 12.38
C ALA A 132 -8.74 15.82 13.35
N GLU A 133 -9.83 15.04 13.43
CA GLU A 133 -9.87 13.85 14.31
C GLU A 133 -8.89 12.76 13.85
N LEU A 134 -8.72 12.57 12.54
CA LEU A 134 -7.74 11.62 12.00
C LEU A 134 -6.30 12.01 12.39
N VAL A 135 -5.92 13.28 12.20
CA VAL A 135 -4.58 13.78 12.56
C VAL A 135 -4.36 13.71 14.06
N LYS A 136 -5.37 14.05 14.87
CA LYS A 136 -5.32 13.97 16.34
C LYS A 136 -5.13 12.53 16.81
N HIS A 137 -5.86 11.56 16.24
CA HIS A 137 -5.77 10.15 16.61
C HIS A 137 -4.36 9.57 16.35
N TYR A 138 -3.76 9.94 15.22
CA TYR A 138 -2.42 9.47 14.84
C TYR A 138 -1.28 10.44 15.17
N LYS A 139 -1.51 11.39 16.06
CA LYS A 139 -0.47 12.34 16.45
C LYS A 139 0.79 11.62 16.97
N GLY A 140 1.94 12.02 16.44
CA GLY A 140 3.24 11.45 16.82
C GLY A 140 3.57 10.12 16.12
N ARG A 141 2.70 9.60 15.26
CA ARG A 141 2.97 8.43 14.43
C ARG A 141 3.70 8.83 13.13
N ASN A 142 4.42 7.94 12.52
CA ASN A 142 5.20 8.21 11.31
C ASN A 142 4.33 8.32 10.05
N ILE A 143 3.40 9.27 10.03
CA ILE A 143 2.45 9.50 8.94
C ILE A 143 2.60 10.92 8.40
N ILE A 144 2.73 11.03 7.07
CA ILE A 144 2.54 12.28 6.32
C ILE A 144 1.14 12.24 5.73
N TRP A 145 0.38 13.30 5.89
CA TRP A 145 -0.98 13.37 5.42
C TRP A 145 -1.08 14.05 4.05
N GLU A 146 -1.78 13.40 3.14
CA GLU A 146 -2.16 13.90 1.84
C GLU A 146 -3.67 14.15 1.82
N ILE A 147 -4.06 15.33 1.35
CA ILE A 147 -5.47 15.71 1.28
C ILE A 147 -6.01 15.34 -0.08
N TRP A 148 -7.00 14.45 -0.10
CA TRP A 148 -7.67 13.96 -1.29
C TRP A 148 -6.75 13.19 -2.24
N ASN A 149 -7.38 12.48 -3.20
CA ASN A 149 -6.68 11.80 -4.29
C ASN A 149 -7.14 12.40 -5.62
N GLU A 150 -6.19 12.88 -6.41
CA GLU A 150 -6.43 13.40 -7.77
C GLU A 150 -7.64 14.33 -7.90
N PRO A 151 -7.67 15.46 -7.17
CA PRO A 151 -8.82 16.38 -7.18
C PRO A 151 -9.01 17.08 -8.54
N ASN A 152 -8.03 16.93 -9.43
CA ASN A 152 -8.05 17.42 -10.82
C ASN A 152 -8.75 16.46 -11.78
N THR A 153 -9.21 15.29 -11.34
CA THR A 153 -9.86 14.31 -12.21
C THR A 153 -11.36 14.20 -11.92
N MET A 154 -12.13 13.88 -12.97
CA MET A 154 -13.58 13.66 -12.82
C MET A 154 -13.89 12.38 -12.01
N THR A 155 -13.00 11.41 -12.02
CA THR A 155 -13.16 10.13 -11.33
C THR A 155 -13.21 10.32 -9.81
N PHE A 156 -12.31 11.14 -9.27
CA PHE A 156 -12.16 11.29 -7.82
C PHE A 156 -12.80 12.57 -7.28
N TRP A 157 -13.00 13.61 -8.11
CA TRP A 157 -13.69 14.84 -7.70
C TRP A 157 -15.19 14.80 -7.97
N GLY A 158 -15.67 13.87 -8.81
CA GLY A 158 -17.08 13.71 -9.18
C GLY A 158 -17.51 14.51 -10.41
N ARG A 159 -18.63 14.08 -11.02
CA ARG A 159 -19.16 14.61 -12.28
C ARG A 159 -19.90 15.94 -12.14
N HIS A 160 -19.97 16.53 -10.97
CA HIS A 160 -20.77 17.71 -10.70
C HIS A 160 -19.94 18.99 -10.87
N GLY A 161 -20.00 19.57 -12.06
CA GLY A 161 -19.40 20.84 -12.37
C GLY A 161 -18.12 20.76 -13.20
N LYS A 162 -17.71 21.91 -13.73
CA LYS A 162 -16.45 22.02 -14.46
C LYS A 162 -15.30 21.72 -13.49
N VAL A 163 -14.46 20.76 -13.83
CA VAL A 163 -13.21 20.48 -13.10
C VAL A 163 -12.32 21.71 -13.23
N GLY A 164 -12.46 22.65 -12.31
CA GLY A 164 -11.63 23.84 -12.24
C GLY A 164 -10.52 23.62 -11.24
N ARG A 165 -9.27 23.92 -11.62
CA ARG A 165 -8.09 23.90 -10.72
C ARG A 165 -8.30 24.70 -9.42
N PHE A 166 -9.32 25.53 -9.36
CA PHE A 166 -9.55 26.49 -8.27
C PHE A 166 -10.52 25.98 -7.19
N GLU A 167 -11.41 25.04 -7.51
CA GLU A 167 -12.42 24.56 -6.53
C GLU A 167 -11.81 23.77 -5.36
N PHE A 168 -10.68 23.09 -5.59
CA PHE A 168 -10.01 22.31 -4.55
C PHE A 168 -9.34 23.19 -3.47
N PHE A 169 -8.82 24.35 -3.85
CA PHE A 169 -8.13 25.26 -2.91
C PHE A 169 -9.06 25.95 -1.91
N GLU A 170 -10.39 25.90 -2.14
CA GLU A 170 -11.37 26.40 -1.19
C GLU A 170 -11.67 25.46 -0.03
N VAL A 171 -11.23 24.21 -0.09
CA VAL A 171 -11.27 23.30 1.07
C VAL A 171 -10.19 23.75 2.05
N LYS A 172 -10.48 24.84 2.76
CA LYS A 172 -9.61 25.32 3.83
C LYS A 172 -9.64 24.34 4.98
N ILE A 173 -8.61 23.53 5.12
CA ILE A 173 -8.33 22.78 6.34
C ILE A 173 -7.81 23.76 7.39
N GLY A 174 -8.63 24.73 7.75
CA GLY A 174 -8.27 25.80 8.66
C GLY A 174 -8.17 25.40 10.13
N ARG A 175 -8.35 24.11 10.47
CA ARG A 175 -8.34 23.62 11.85
C ARG A 175 -7.33 22.51 12.13
N ALA A 176 -6.58 22.05 11.15
CA ALA A 176 -5.57 20.99 11.33
C ALA A 176 -4.18 21.54 11.69
N HIS A 177 -4.10 22.72 12.31
CA HIS A 177 -2.88 23.17 12.96
C HIS A 177 -2.78 22.50 14.32
N VAL A 178 -1.98 21.46 14.39
CA VAL A 178 -1.53 20.82 15.63
C VAL A 178 -0.06 21.14 15.85
#